data_ad8909a7497aab1c245910502ed8f561
#
_entry.id   ad8909a7497aab1c245910502ed8f561
#
_cell.length_a   1.000
_cell.length_b   1.000
_cell.length_c   1.000
_cell.angle_alpha   90.00
_cell.angle_beta   90.00
_cell.angle_gamma   90.00
#
_symmetry.space_group_name_H-M   'P 1'
#
loop_
_entity.id
_entity.type
_entity.pdbx_description
1 polymer ?
#
loop_
_entity_poly.entity_id
_entity_poly.type
_entity_poly.pdbx_seq_one_letter_code
_entity_poly.pdbx_strand_id
1 'polypeptide(L)'
;MGAAFVLAAASCEKTLDEPINESAQETRALTKGGDNNWITQLPDNAYASQLSIPGTHDAATGDGTVFSLGKTQSLSLQEQWDMGIRAFDLRPGYKKVRKGLFKYENELHIYHGIVETKTSFRKAVQVLSDNLAANPGEFAIIIMRFENDSPLYNKRDVWNSLMSSFLTSSDFPAERRIDFRPDLTVGELRGKILVLSRDAYASTPSTGAFVSGWSHSESGTTSAVISGKNASATLQLQDYYSVGNKEGKIASILNFADLAAGAEPGVWTINHTSGYVGKIGSDLSIKQNAENNNIALYNYLTGSSKPCGGTGIILLDHAGIHSSGPFDIYGDLLPQAVIDNNFAFPLRLKGE
;
A
#
# COMPACT_ATOMS: atom_id res chain seq x y z
N MET A 1 -22.21 -36.47 -0.30
CA MET A 1 -22.23 -35.95 1.08
C MET A 1 -21.44 -34.65 1.04
N GLY A 2 -22.15 -33.52 0.98
CA GLY A 2 -21.52 -32.21 0.94
C GLY A 2 -21.34 -31.69 2.36
N ALA A 3 -20.13 -31.37 2.72
CA ALA A 3 -19.82 -30.66 3.96
C ALA A 3 -20.06 -29.15 3.74
N ALA A 4 -21.10 -28.63 4.38
CA ALA A 4 -21.32 -27.20 4.46
C ALA A 4 -20.35 -26.62 5.49
N PHE A 5 -19.41 -25.77 5.05
CA PHE A 5 -18.65 -24.94 5.95
C PHE A 5 -19.55 -23.79 6.45
N VAL A 6 -19.92 -23.86 7.69
CA VAL A 6 -20.55 -22.74 8.40
C VAL A 6 -19.41 -21.81 8.81
N LEU A 7 -19.27 -20.65 8.13
CA LEU A 7 -18.47 -19.54 8.65
C LEU A 7 -19.16 -19.03 9.92
N ALA A 8 -18.58 -19.28 11.07
CA ALA A 8 -18.94 -18.61 12.30
C ALA A 8 -18.41 -17.17 12.21
N ALA A 9 -19.31 -16.21 12.01
CA ALA A 9 -19.02 -14.81 12.23
C ALA A 9 -18.72 -14.63 13.72
N ALA A 10 -17.45 -14.43 14.07
CA ALA A 10 -17.07 -14.06 15.43
C ALA A 10 -17.53 -12.60 15.63
N SER A 11 -18.65 -12.43 16.32
CA SER A 11 -19.10 -11.14 16.83
C SER A 11 -18.10 -10.67 17.87
N CYS A 12 -17.57 -9.44 17.72
CA CYS A 12 -16.74 -8.79 18.72
C CYS A 12 -17.63 -8.29 19.87
N GLU A 13 -18.24 -9.20 20.61
CA GLU A 13 -18.86 -8.86 21.88
C GLU A 13 -17.77 -8.67 22.94
N LYS A 14 -17.54 -7.40 23.31
CA LYS A 14 -16.81 -7.09 24.54
C LYS A 14 -17.60 -7.65 25.71
N THR A 15 -17.06 -8.65 26.37
CA THR A 15 -17.48 -8.97 27.73
C THR A 15 -17.16 -7.75 28.61
N LEU A 16 -18.19 -7.19 29.26
CA LEU A 16 -18.17 -5.92 30.01
C LEU A 16 -17.38 -5.96 31.32
N ASP A 17 -16.47 -6.91 31.54
CA ASP A 17 -15.80 -7.13 32.83
C ASP A 17 -14.26 -7.05 32.82
N GLU A 18 -13.63 -6.53 31.75
CA GLU A 18 -12.21 -6.18 31.83
C GLU A 18 -12.05 -4.67 32.04
N PRO A 19 -11.17 -4.23 32.98
CA PRO A 19 -10.93 -2.80 33.19
C PRO A 19 -10.36 -2.20 31.92
N ILE A 20 -11.06 -1.20 31.39
CA ILE A 20 -10.61 -0.37 30.26
C ILE A 20 -9.24 0.17 30.67
N ASN A 21 -8.21 -0.19 29.92
CA ASN A 21 -6.87 0.36 30.11
C ASN A 21 -6.90 1.86 29.77
N GLU A 22 -7.04 2.69 30.79
CA GLU A 22 -7.09 4.16 30.65
C GLU A 22 -5.89 4.74 29.89
N SER A 23 -4.73 4.04 29.91
CA SER A 23 -3.54 4.43 29.17
C SER A 23 -3.75 4.40 27.64
N ALA A 24 -4.60 3.51 27.12
CA ALA A 24 -4.93 3.43 25.69
C ALA A 24 -5.87 4.58 25.26
N GLN A 25 -6.71 5.08 26.17
CA GLN A 25 -7.58 6.24 25.91
C GLN A 25 -6.85 7.58 25.98
N GLU A 26 -5.85 7.73 26.87
CA GLU A 26 -5.01 8.92 26.90
C GLU A 26 -4.09 9.03 25.68
N THR A 27 -3.55 7.91 25.18
CA THR A 27 -2.74 7.88 23.95
C THR A 27 -3.55 8.31 22.71
N ARG A 28 -4.86 8.01 22.70
CA ARG A 28 -5.78 8.39 21.62
C ARG A 28 -6.02 9.92 21.52
N ALA A 29 -5.79 10.65 22.60
CA ALA A 29 -5.93 12.12 22.62
C ALA A 29 -4.71 12.85 22.02
N LEU A 30 -3.55 12.19 21.92
CA LEU A 30 -2.30 12.78 21.43
C LEU A 30 -2.17 12.76 19.90
N THR A 31 -2.96 11.97 19.17
CA THR A 31 -2.90 11.89 17.71
C THR A 31 -3.67 12.99 16.97
N LYS A 32 -4.24 13.96 17.66
CA LYS A 32 -4.96 15.10 17.08
C LYS A 32 -4.07 16.27 16.64
N GLY A 33 -2.82 16.03 16.30
CA GLY A 33 -1.91 17.09 15.88
C GLY A 33 -0.61 16.57 15.29
N GLY A 34 -0.58 16.30 14.01
CA GLY A 34 0.61 16.49 13.18
C GLY A 34 1.75 15.48 13.22
N ASP A 35 1.73 14.49 14.08
CA ASP A 35 2.81 13.50 14.15
C ASP A 35 2.22 12.08 13.98
N ASN A 36 2.09 11.65 12.72
CA ASN A 36 1.46 10.38 12.38
C ASN A 36 2.43 9.19 12.48
N ASN A 37 3.30 9.16 13.51
CA ASN A 37 4.21 8.05 13.81
C ASN A 37 3.45 6.91 14.53
N TRP A 38 2.40 6.42 13.92
CA TRP A 38 1.48 5.48 14.51
C TRP A 38 2.07 4.07 14.69
N ILE A 39 3.01 3.64 13.80
CA ILE A 39 3.68 2.34 13.91
C ILE A 39 4.56 2.28 15.15
N THR A 40 5.15 3.39 15.55
CA THR A 40 5.98 3.48 16.77
C THR A 40 5.21 3.07 18.03
N GLN A 41 3.87 3.19 18.02
CA GLN A 41 2.99 2.84 19.14
C GLN A 41 2.61 1.35 19.17
N LEU A 42 2.93 0.58 18.12
CA LEU A 42 2.59 -0.84 18.04
C LEU A 42 3.65 -1.72 18.73
N PRO A 43 3.26 -2.89 19.26
CA PRO A 43 4.21 -3.85 19.82
C PRO A 43 5.21 -4.38 18.79
N ASP A 44 6.48 -4.51 19.16
CA ASP A 44 7.53 -5.01 18.27
C ASP A 44 7.27 -6.42 17.75
N ASN A 45 6.63 -7.27 18.54
CA ASN A 45 6.30 -8.65 18.16
C ASN A 45 4.96 -8.81 17.44
N ALA A 46 4.23 -7.73 17.14
CA ALA A 46 3.03 -7.81 16.30
C ALA A 46 3.40 -8.23 14.87
N TYR A 47 2.64 -9.17 14.29
CA TYR A 47 2.85 -9.59 12.90
C TYR A 47 2.49 -8.45 11.93
N ALA A 48 3.41 -8.06 11.06
CA ALA A 48 3.19 -7.01 10.07
C ALA A 48 2.09 -7.37 9.05
N SER A 49 1.93 -8.66 8.74
CA SER A 49 0.87 -9.17 7.86
C SER A 49 -0.54 -9.01 8.45
N GLN A 50 -0.65 -8.72 9.75
CA GLN A 50 -1.92 -8.60 10.48
C GLN A 50 -2.30 -7.16 10.79
N LEU A 51 -1.59 -6.18 10.23
CA LEU A 51 -1.88 -4.76 10.41
C LEU A 51 -2.87 -4.24 9.38
N SER A 52 -3.50 -3.11 9.71
CA SER A 52 -4.20 -2.24 8.78
C SER A 52 -3.24 -1.13 8.36
N ILE A 53 -2.79 -1.13 7.11
CA ILE A 53 -1.75 -0.21 6.64
C ILE A 53 -2.32 0.67 5.53
N PRO A 54 -2.49 1.99 5.76
CA PRO A 54 -2.91 2.89 4.70
C PRO A 54 -1.80 3.04 3.66
N GLY A 55 -2.18 2.95 2.40
CA GLY A 55 -1.29 3.05 1.25
C GLY A 55 -1.92 3.80 0.10
N THR A 56 -1.11 4.21 -0.86
CA THR A 56 -1.53 4.99 -2.03
C THR A 56 -1.21 4.27 -3.33
N HIS A 57 -2.21 4.20 -4.20
CA HIS A 57 -2.09 3.71 -5.56
C HIS A 57 -1.42 4.77 -6.44
N ASP A 58 -0.47 4.37 -7.31
CA ASP A 58 0.33 5.28 -8.16
C ASP A 58 0.85 6.51 -7.39
N ALA A 59 1.44 6.25 -6.22
CA ALA A 59 1.76 7.22 -5.18
C ALA A 59 2.48 8.49 -5.68
N ALA A 60 3.41 8.33 -6.63
CA ALA A 60 4.23 9.44 -7.12
C ALA A 60 3.51 10.39 -8.09
N THR A 61 2.25 10.12 -8.49
CA THR A 61 1.47 11.05 -9.31
C THR A 61 1.15 12.35 -8.57
N GLY A 62 1.18 12.32 -7.24
CA GLY A 62 1.03 13.49 -6.38
C GLY A 62 2.18 14.48 -6.48
N ASP A 63 3.41 14.05 -6.75
CA ASP A 63 4.55 14.92 -7.03
C ASP A 63 4.41 15.68 -8.37
N GLY A 64 3.38 15.38 -9.12
CA GLY A 64 3.03 15.93 -10.41
C GLY A 64 3.36 15.00 -11.56
N THR A 65 2.65 15.22 -12.66
CA THR A 65 2.82 14.51 -13.93
C THR A 65 3.21 15.48 -15.03
N VAL A 66 3.81 14.97 -16.10
CA VAL A 66 4.16 15.78 -17.27
C VAL A 66 2.88 16.27 -17.98
N PHE A 67 1.83 15.44 -17.96
CA PHE A 67 0.50 15.79 -18.45
C PHE A 67 -0.51 15.66 -17.30
N SER A 68 -1.60 16.43 -17.33
CA SER A 68 -2.66 16.41 -16.31
C SER A 68 -3.51 15.13 -16.28
N LEU A 69 -3.23 14.18 -17.18
CA LEU A 69 -3.94 12.90 -17.27
C LEU A 69 -3.37 11.87 -16.28
N GLY A 70 -4.23 11.01 -15.77
CA GLY A 70 -3.82 9.86 -14.94
C GLY A 70 -3.35 10.21 -13.53
N LYS A 71 -3.78 11.35 -12.98
CA LYS A 71 -3.44 11.75 -11.62
C LYS A 71 -4.30 10.99 -10.62
N THR A 72 -3.68 10.08 -9.85
CA THR A 72 -4.33 9.27 -8.80
C THR A 72 -4.13 9.85 -7.41
N GLN A 73 -3.10 10.68 -7.22
CA GLN A 73 -2.81 11.35 -5.95
C GLN A 73 -2.70 12.86 -6.16
N SER A 74 -3.06 13.64 -5.14
CA SER A 74 -2.91 15.09 -5.12
C SER A 74 -1.79 15.56 -4.21
N LEU A 75 -1.49 14.81 -3.16
CA LEU A 75 -0.41 15.06 -2.22
C LEU A 75 0.90 14.46 -2.71
N SER A 76 2.02 15.15 -2.49
CA SER A 76 3.36 14.64 -2.70
C SER A 76 3.64 13.43 -1.81
N LEU A 77 4.68 12.65 -2.11
CA LEU A 77 5.11 11.52 -1.27
C LEU A 77 5.41 11.94 0.17
N GLN A 78 5.96 13.16 0.38
CA GLN A 78 6.19 13.69 1.71
C GLN A 78 4.88 13.95 2.46
N GLU A 79 3.93 14.64 1.83
CA GLU A 79 2.63 14.92 2.45
C GLU A 79 1.83 13.62 2.71
N GLN A 80 1.95 12.62 1.84
CA GLN A 80 1.37 11.30 2.07
C GLN A 80 1.99 10.62 3.30
N TRP A 81 3.31 10.69 3.46
CA TRP A 81 3.98 10.20 4.66
C TRP A 81 3.49 10.92 5.92
N ASP A 82 3.42 12.25 5.87
CA ASP A 82 3.02 13.10 6.99
C ASP A 82 1.58 12.83 7.47
N MET A 83 0.71 12.34 6.58
CA MET A 83 -0.64 11.92 6.97
C MET A 83 -0.75 10.45 7.43
N GLY A 84 0.35 9.71 7.52
CA GLY A 84 0.40 8.35 8.05
C GLY A 84 0.39 7.24 7.01
N ILE A 85 0.48 7.54 5.71
CA ILE A 85 0.66 6.52 4.66
C ILE A 85 1.99 5.79 4.87
N ARG A 86 1.95 4.45 4.79
CA ARG A 86 3.14 3.59 4.95
C ARG A 86 3.30 2.55 3.84
N ALA A 87 2.36 2.45 2.90
CA ALA A 87 2.52 1.66 1.70
C ALA A 87 2.38 2.54 0.45
N PHE A 88 3.32 2.41 -0.49
CA PHE A 88 3.42 3.27 -1.68
C PHE A 88 3.53 2.40 -2.93
N ASP A 89 2.51 2.45 -3.81
CA ASP A 89 2.59 1.84 -5.14
C ASP A 89 3.45 2.75 -6.04
N LEU A 90 4.66 2.30 -6.34
CA LEU A 90 5.63 3.02 -7.16
C LEU A 90 5.93 2.23 -8.44
N ARG A 91 5.82 2.89 -9.58
CA ARG A 91 5.91 2.23 -10.89
C ARG A 91 7.10 2.73 -11.71
N PRO A 92 8.33 2.28 -11.39
CA PRO A 92 9.52 2.70 -12.11
C PRO A 92 9.57 2.09 -13.51
N GLY A 93 9.73 2.97 -14.50
CA GLY A 93 10.20 2.65 -15.83
C GLY A 93 11.62 3.17 -16.02
N TYR A 94 12.23 2.98 -17.20
CA TYR A 94 13.50 3.62 -17.48
C TYR A 94 13.31 4.86 -18.34
N LYS A 95 14.20 5.85 -18.14
CA LYS A 95 14.27 7.09 -18.92
C LYS A 95 15.69 7.35 -19.35
N LYS A 96 15.87 7.76 -20.60
CA LYS A 96 17.14 8.24 -21.10
C LYS A 96 17.28 9.73 -20.81
N VAL A 97 18.15 10.07 -19.86
CA VAL A 97 18.35 11.46 -19.39
C VAL A 97 19.64 12.01 -19.96
N ARG A 98 19.57 13.25 -20.46
CA ARG A 98 20.74 13.96 -20.97
C ARG A 98 21.60 14.50 -19.82
N LYS A 99 22.86 14.10 -19.76
CA LYS A 99 23.85 14.53 -18.73
C LYS A 99 24.92 15.48 -19.27
N GLY A 100 24.88 15.74 -20.57
CA GLY A 100 25.85 16.64 -21.23
C GLY A 100 25.53 16.85 -22.71
N LEU A 101 26.43 17.47 -23.46
CA LEU A 101 26.17 17.83 -24.86
C LEU A 101 25.85 16.59 -25.72
N PHE A 102 26.58 15.47 -25.48
CA PHE A 102 26.42 14.20 -26.18
C PHE A 102 26.32 12.99 -25.23
N LYS A 103 26.23 13.23 -23.89
CA LYS A 103 26.18 12.18 -22.89
C LYS A 103 24.75 11.97 -22.46
N TYR A 104 24.30 10.71 -22.52
CA TYR A 104 23.00 10.25 -22.02
C TYR A 104 23.23 9.10 -21.05
N GLU A 105 22.39 9.04 -20.01
CA GLU A 105 22.36 7.96 -19.04
C GLU A 105 20.93 7.44 -18.90
N ASN A 106 20.79 6.15 -18.63
CA ASN A 106 19.50 5.57 -18.31
C ASN A 106 19.27 5.70 -16.80
N GLU A 107 18.10 6.18 -16.42
CA GLU A 107 17.69 6.34 -15.03
C GLU A 107 16.31 5.72 -14.81
N LEU A 108 16.02 5.35 -13.55
CA LEU A 108 14.68 4.91 -13.14
C LEU A 108 13.82 6.15 -12.84
N HIS A 109 12.77 6.33 -13.64
CA HIS A 109 11.74 7.34 -13.44
C HIS A 109 10.40 6.67 -13.17
N ILE A 110 9.50 7.35 -12.45
CA ILE A 110 8.20 6.80 -12.12
C ILE A 110 7.18 7.23 -13.17
N TYR A 111 6.32 6.30 -13.55
CA TYR A 111 5.28 6.45 -14.57
C TYR A 111 3.92 6.04 -14.03
N HIS A 112 2.86 6.52 -14.71
CA HIS A 112 1.53 5.94 -14.70
C HIS A 112 1.14 5.64 -16.15
N GLY A 113 1.18 4.38 -16.54
CA GLY A 113 1.12 3.97 -17.94
C GLY A 113 2.30 4.56 -18.72
N ILE A 114 2.01 5.37 -19.72
CA ILE A 114 3.00 6.09 -20.53
C ILE A 114 3.27 7.51 -20.00
N VAL A 115 2.54 7.95 -18.97
CA VAL A 115 2.66 9.30 -18.43
C VAL A 115 3.76 9.34 -17.39
N GLU A 116 4.80 10.11 -17.66
CA GLU A 116 5.89 10.33 -16.71
C GLU A 116 5.45 11.23 -15.55
N THR A 117 5.80 10.86 -14.32
CA THR A 117 5.70 11.74 -13.16
C THR A 117 6.91 12.68 -13.09
N LYS A 118 6.85 13.71 -12.25
CA LYS A 118 7.98 14.65 -12.05
C LYS A 118 9.02 14.14 -11.06
N THR A 119 8.92 12.89 -10.63
CA THR A 119 9.87 12.32 -9.67
C THR A 119 10.56 11.08 -10.23
N SER A 120 11.83 10.89 -9.87
CA SER A 120 12.57 9.67 -10.17
C SER A 120 12.36 8.65 -9.03
N PHE A 121 12.61 7.36 -9.32
CA PHE A 121 12.56 6.33 -8.29
C PHE A 121 13.57 6.59 -7.16
N ARG A 122 14.77 7.08 -7.50
CA ARG A 122 15.77 7.56 -6.52
C ARG A 122 15.20 8.61 -5.57
N LYS A 123 14.53 9.64 -6.12
CA LYS A 123 13.93 10.71 -5.31
C LYS A 123 12.84 10.17 -4.38
N ALA A 124 11.99 9.27 -4.87
CA ALA A 124 10.95 8.65 -4.06
C ALA A 124 11.54 7.83 -2.89
N VAL A 125 12.54 6.99 -3.17
CA VAL A 125 13.23 6.21 -2.12
C VAL A 125 13.96 7.13 -1.14
N GLN A 126 14.54 8.24 -1.60
CA GLN A 126 15.18 9.22 -0.73
C GLN A 126 14.19 9.83 0.26
N VAL A 127 13.00 10.26 -0.21
CA VAL A 127 11.94 10.78 0.67
C VAL A 127 11.59 9.78 1.77
N LEU A 128 11.39 8.51 1.42
CA LEU A 128 11.08 7.48 2.43
C LEU A 128 12.26 7.23 3.38
N SER A 129 13.49 7.20 2.87
CA SER A 129 14.70 6.97 3.67
C SER A 129 14.95 8.11 4.67
N ASP A 130 14.74 9.36 4.25
CA ASP A 130 14.90 10.55 5.11
C ASP A 130 13.86 10.56 6.23
N ASN A 131 12.61 10.23 5.91
CA ASN A 131 11.55 10.11 6.89
C ASN A 131 11.82 9.00 7.91
N LEU A 132 12.34 7.85 7.47
CA LEU A 132 12.73 6.74 8.35
C LEU A 132 13.98 7.09 9.18
N ALA A 133 14.86 7.96 8.71
CA ALA A 133 15.97 8.47 9.51
C ALA A 133 15.49 9.38 10.64
N ALA A 134 14.49 10.22 10.35
CA ALA A 134 13.86 11.09 11.35
C ALA A 134 12.94 10.32 12.32
N ASN A 135 12.33 9.23 11.85
CA ASN A 135 11.33 8.44 12.57
C ASN A 135 11.70 6.95 12.58
N PRO A 136 12.73 6.51 13.31
CA PRO A 136 13.26 5.15 13.25
C PRO A 136 12.30 4.07 13.79
N GLY A 137 11.23 4.44 14.49
CA GLY A 137 10.16 3.55 14.92
C GLY A 137 9.17 3.16 13.83
N GLU A 138 9.21 3.86 12.68
CA GLU A 138 8.34 3.61 11.53
C GLU A 138 8.96 2.66 10.52
N PHE A 139 8.16 2.19 9.55
CA PHE A 139 8.63 1.47 8.36
C PHE A 139 7.87 1.94 7.11
N ALA A 140 8.34 1.55 5.94
CA ALA A 140 7.63 1.75 4.68
C ALA A 140 7.53 0.45 3.88
N ILE A 141 6.49 0.33 3.06
CA ILE A 141 6.33 -0.74 2.07
C ILE A 141 6.28 -0.08 0.69
N ILE A 142 7.09 -0.55 -0.24
CA ILE A 142 7.01 -0.21 -1.65
C ILE A 142 6.40 -1.39 -2.38
N ILE A 143 5.23 -1.19 -3.00
CA ILE A 143 4.68 -2.10 -3.99
C ILE A 143 5.17 -1.61 -5.34
N MET A 144 5.95 -2.43 -6.03
CA MET A 144 6.66 -1.99 -7.23
C MET A 144 6.20 -2.75 -8.47
N ARG A 145 5.97 -2.01 -9.55
CA ARG A 145 5.67 -2.56 -10.87
C ARG A 145 6.50 -1.85 -11.93
N PHE A 146 6.99 -2.61 -12.94
CA PHE A 146 7.56 -2.01 -14.14
C PHE A 146 6.46 -1.32 -14.96
N GLU A 147 6.69 -0.08 -15.35
CA GLU A 147 5.77 0.67 -16.19
C GLU A 147 6.52 1.45 -17.29
N ASN A 148 5.78 2.04 -18.24
CA ASN A 148 6.21 2.59 -19.49
C ASN A 148 6.31 1.50 -20.58
N ASP A 149 5.19 0.79 -20.79
CA ASP A 149 5.04 -0.30 -21.78
C ASP A 149 4.96 0.20 -23.23
N SER A 150 5.32 1.45 -23.50
CA SER A 150 5.43 1.92 -24.89
C SER A 150 6.36 1.00 -25.66
N PRO A 151 5.99 0.51 -26.85
CA PRO A 151 6.86 -0.36 -27.68
C PRO A 151 8.23 0.25 -27.96
N LEU A 152 8.35 1.59 -27.91
CA LEU A 152 9.61 2.34 -28.07
C LEU A 152 10.50 2.26 -26.83
N TYR A 153 9.95 2.00 -25.67
CA TYR A 153 10.62 2.06 -24.37
C TYR A 153 10.51 0.78 -23.53
N ASN A 154 9.87 -0.29 -24.08
CA ASN A 154 9.80 -1.60 -23.42
C ASN A 154 11.14 -2.34 -23.53
N LYS A 155 12.13 -1.84 -22.77
CA LYS A 155 13.45 -2.48 -22.63
C LYS A 155 13.57 -3.07 -21.23
N ARG A 156 12.92 -4.21 -21.05
CA ARG A 156 12.89 -4.93 -19.78
C ARG A 156 14.29 -5.27 -19.25
N ASP A 157 15.22 -5.63 -20.13
CA ASP A 157 16.62 -5.91 -19.80
C ASP A 157 17.36 -4.69 -19.24
N VAL A 158 17.12 -3.50 -19.81
CA VAL A 158 17.67 -2.24 -19.29
C VAL A 158 17.09 -1.92 -17.92
N TRP A 159 15.77 -2.05 -17.76
CA TRP A 159 15.10 -1.85 -16.47
C TRP A 159 15.60 -2.84 -15.42
N ASN A 160 15.72 -4.14 -15.75
CA ASN A 160 16.24 -5.17 -14.87
C ASN A 160 17.63 -4.82 -14.35
N SER A 161 18.53 -4.40 -15.23
CA SER A 161 19.89 -4.01 -14.87
C SER A 161 19.91 -2.78 -13.95
N LEU A 162 19.14 -1.75 -14.28
CA LEU A 162 19.02 -0.53 -13.47
C LEU A 162 18.44 -0.83 -12.09
N MET A 163 17.39 -1.64 -12.01
CA MET A 163 16.74 -1.98 -10.76
C MET A 163 17.64 -2.82 -9.86
N SER A 164 18.29 -3.86 -10.40
CA SER A 164 19.25 -4.68 -9.65
C SER A 164 20.39 -3.83 -9.09
N SER A 165 20.92 -2.90 -9.91
CA SER A 165 21.99 -1.99 -9.49
C SER A 165 21.51 -1.01 -8.42
N PHE A 166 20.33 -0.42 -8.59
CA PHE A 166 19.76 0.55 -7.65
C PHE A 166 19.50 -0.05 -6.27
N LEU A 167 18.85 -1.21 -6.22
CA LEU A 167 18.47 -1.85 -4.96
C LEU A 167 19.67 -2.37 -4.15
N THR A 168 20.87 -2.41 -4.73
CA THR A 168 22.12 -2.79 -4.06
C THR A 168 23.08 -1.62 -3.86
N SER A 169 22.78 -0.45 -4.41
CA SER A 169 23.62 0.76 -4.33
C SER A 169 23.44 1.54 -3.02
N SER A 170 24.24 2.60 -2.86
CA SER A 170 24.09 3.57 -1.77
C SER A 170 22.82 4.42 -1.88
N ASP A 171 22.18 4.50 -3.05
CA ASP A 171 20.92 5.20 -3.25
C ASP A 171 19.72 4.50 -2.60
N PHE A 172 19.89 3.22 -2.29
CA PHE A 172 19.00 2.46 -1.40
C PHE A 172 19.86 1.91 -0.27
N PRO A 173 20.05 2.63 0.85
CA PRO A 173 21.00 2.30 1.89
C PRO A 173 20.78 0.90 2.48
N ALA A 174 21.85 0.20 2.82
CA ALA A 174 21.78 -1.18 3.33
C ALA A 174 20.94 -1.31 4.61
N GLU A 175 21.01 -0.29 5.47
CA GLU A 175 20.23 -0.20 6.71
C GLU A 175 18.72 -0.06 6.47
N ARG A 176 18.28 0.33 5.27
CA ARG A 176 16.88 0.41 4.87
C ARG A 176 16.36 -0.90 4.26
N ARG A 177 17.23 -1.84 3.91
CA ARG A 177 16.87 -3.09 3.24
C ARG A 177 16.39 -4.12 4.26
N ILE A 178 15.46 -4.96 3.82
CA ILE A 178 15.02 -6.14 4.55
C ILE A 178 14.63 -7.24 3.58
N ASP A 179 15.04 -8.46 3.85
CA ASP A 179 14.59 -9.63 3.10
C ASP A 179 13.22 -10.07 3.62
N PHE A 180 12.35 -10.45 2.70
CA PHE A 180 11.00 -10.86 3.04
C PHE A 180 10.98 -12.21 3.77
N ARG A 181 10.17 -12.28 4.82
CA ARG A 181 9.68 -13.51 5.44
C ARG A 181 8.18 -13.35 5.74
N PRO A 182 7.39 -14.46 5.70
CA PRO A 182 5.97 -14.40 6.01
C PRO A 182 5.66 -13.82 7.39
N ASP A 183 6.48 -14.17 8.35
CA ASP A 183 6.34 -13.90 9.79
C ASP A 183 7.06 -12.62 10.27
N LEU A 184 7.33 -11.68 9.36
CA LEU A 184 7.93 -10.39 9.72
C LEU A 184 7.07 -9.68 10.76
N THR A 185 7.74 -9.14 11.77
CA THR A 185 7.11 -8.36 12.84
C THR A 185 7.34 -6.86 12.65
N VAL A 186 6.59 -6.05 13.38
CA VAL A 186 6.75 -4.60 13.42
C VAL A 186 8.18 -4.23 13.79
N GLY A 187 8.74 -4.82 14.86
CA GLY A 187 10.10 -4.52 15.32
C GLY A 187 11.17 -4.83 14.30
N GLU A 188 11.01 -5.94 13.53
CA GLU A 188 11.94 -6.31 12.46
C GLU A 188 11.88 -5.34 11.27
N LEU A 189 10.72 -4.69 11.04
CA LEU A 189 10.52 -3.72 9.96
C LEU A 189 10.92 -2.29 10.34
N ARG A 190 11.05 -1.93 11.63
CA ARG A 190 11.38 -0.56 12.04
C ARG A 190 12.64 -0.04 11.35
N GLY A 191 12.56 1.16 10.81
CA GLY A 191 13.62 1.80 10.03
C GLY A 191 13.85 1.20 8.65
N LYS A 192 13.04 0.24 8.18
CA LYS A 192 13.22 -0.49 6.92
C LYS A 192 12.19 -0.11 5.87
N ILE A 193 12.53 -0.43 4.62
CA ILE A 193 11.64 -0.36 3.45
C ILE A 193 11.50 -1.79 2.90
N LEU A 194 10.31 -2.36 3.04
CA LEU A 194 9.98 -3.64 2.43
C LEU A 194 9.57 -3.43 0.98
N VAL A 195 10.30 -4.02 0.04
CA VAL A 195 9.99 -3.95 -1.41
C VAL A 195 9.27 -5.22 -1.84
N LEU A 196 8.03 -5.06 -2.34
CA LEU A 196 7.23 -6.12 -2.96
C LEU A 196 7.12 -5.82 -4.46
N SER A 197 7.95 -6.48 -5.27
CA SER A 197 8.03 -6.23 -6.70
C SER A 197 7.14 -7.19 -7.50
N ARG A 198 6.16 -6.64 -8.24
CA ARG A 198 5.29 -7.40 -9.16
C ARG A 198 6.03 -7.88 -10.40
N ASP A 199 7.25 -7.39 -10.63
CA ASP A 199 8.10 -7.75 -11.76
C ASP A 199 9.46 -8.23 -11.27
N ALA A 200 9.89 -9.40 -11.77
CA ALA A 200 11.21 -9.92 -11.50
C ALA A 200 12.26 -9.16 -12.32
N TYR A 201 13.23 -8.57 -11.65
CA TYR A 201 14.39 -7.88 -12.25
C TYR A 201 15.66 -8.73 -12.22
N ALA A 202 15.63 -9.88 -11.54
CA ALA A 202 16.70 -10.86 -11.41
C ALA A 202 16.09 -12.25 -11.14
N SER A 203 16.92 -13.29 -11.02
CA SER A 203 16.47 -14.64 -10.63
C SER A 203 15.98 -14.72 -9.19
N THR A 204 16.57 -13.88 -8.31
CA THR A 204 16.19 -13.73 -6.90
C THR A 204 16.14 -12.26 -6.53
N PRO A 205 15.27 -11.83 -5.60
CA PRO A 205 15.21 -10.43 -5.21
C PRO A 205 16.48 -10.01 -4.46
N SER A 206 16.99 -8.83 -4.74
CA SER A 206 18.15 -8.25 -4.01
C SER A 206 17.79 -7.87 -2.58
N THR A 207 16.54 -7.49 -2.36
CA THR A 207 15.89 -7.18 -1.08
C THR A 207 14.38 -7.35 -1.23
N GLY A 208 13.65 -7.53 -0.14
CA GLY A 208 12.20 -7.74 -0.18
C GLY A 208 11.82 -9.06 -0.86
N ALA A 209 10.87 -8.98 -1.79
CA ALA A 209 10.33 -10.14 -2.50
C ALA A 209 9.83 -9.80 -3.91
N PHE A 210 9.70 -10.83 -4.75
CA PHE A 210 8.88 -10.79 -5.96
C PHE A 210 7.44 -11.21 -5.64
N VAL A 211 6.49 -10.64 -6.39
CA VAL A 211 5.08 -11.02 -6.34
C VAL A 211 4.66 -11.53 -7.71
N SER A 212 4.22 -12.78 -7.77
CA SER A 212 3.76 -13.43 -8.99
C SER A 212 2.29 -13.83 -8.89
N GLY A 213 1.58 -13.83 -10.03
CA GLY A 213 0.16 -14.17 -10.07
C GLY A 213 -0.78 -13.01 -9.71
N TRP A 214 -0.28 -11.77 -9.65
CA TRP A 214 -1.13 -10.59 -9.47
C TRP A 214 -2.11 -10.46 -10.64
N SER A 215 -3.39 -10.44 -10.35
CA SER A 215 -4.42 -10.38 -11.37
C SER A 215 -5.59 -9.48 -10.96
N HIS A 216 -6.19 -8.84 -11.96
CA HIS A 216 -7.48 -8.18 -11.84
C HIS A 216 -8.61 -9.20 -11.70
N SER A 217 -9.62 -8.90 -10.90
CA SER A 217 -10.83 -9.71 -10.79
C SER A 217 -12.05 -8.89 -10.46
N GLU A 218 -13.06 -8.96 -11.30
CA GLU A 218 -14.39 -8.38 -11.04
C GLU A 218 -15.19 -9.15 -9.97
N SER A 219 -14.81 -10.39 -9.71
CA SER A 219 -15.44 -11.23 -8.67
C SER A 219 -14.85 -11.02 -7.27
N GLY A 220 -13.90 -10.08 -7.12
CA GLY A 220 -13.33 -9.71 -5.83
C GLY A 220 -11.94 -10.30 -5.60
N THR A 221 -11.82 -11.37 -4.80
CA THR A 221 -10.53 -11.87 -4.32
C THR A 221 -9.80 -12.75 -5.33
N THR A 222 -8.50 -12.51 -5.48
CA THR A 222 -7.55 -13.40 -6.15
C THR A 222 -6.40 -13.75 -5.22
N SER A 223 -5.56 -14.71 -5.61
CA SER A 223 -4.37 -15.11 -4.86
C SER A 223 -3.13 -14.94 -5.71
N ALA A 224 -2.08 -14.42 -5.10
CA ALA A 224 -0.75 -14.29 -5.65
C ALA A 224 0.26 -14.93 -4.69
N VAL A 225 1.52 -15.02 -5.10
CA VAL A 225 2.62 -15.55 -4.28
C VAL A 225 3.67 -14.48 -4.09
N ILE A 226 4.03 -14.22 -2.84
CA ILE A 226 5.21 -13.43 -2.47
C ILE A 226 6.39 -14.39 -2.33
N SER A 227 7.47 -14.15 -3.07
CA SER A 227 8.68 -14.98 -3.08
C SER A 227 9.89 -14.15 -2.70
N GLY A 228 10.35 -14.29 -1.45
CA GLY A 228 11.61 -13.76 -0.97
C GLY A 228 12.80 -14.65 -1.36
N LYS A 229 14.00 -14.36 -0.84
CA LYS A 229 15.21 -15.18 -1.10
C LYS A 229 15.07 -16.61 -0.61
N ASN A 230 14.51 -16.80 0.59
CA ASN A 230 14.50 -18.08 1.30
C ASN A 230 13.11 -18.46 1.83
N ALA A 231 12.08 -17.66 1.55
CA ALA A 231 10.75 -17.89 2.07
C ALA A 231 9.70 -17.38 1.08
N SER A 232 8.52 -17.97 1.12
CA SER A 232 7.37 -17.54 0.34
C SER A 232 6.12 -17.45 1.20
N ALA A 233 5.16 -16.65 0.76
CA ALA A 233 3.87 -16.48 1.40
C ALA A 233 2.74 -16.38 0.38
N THR A 234 1.52 -16.67 0.82
CA THR A 234 0.32 -16.31 0.08
C THR A 234 0.06 -14.81 0.21
N LEU A 235 -0.26 -14.18 -0.90
CA LEU A 235 -0.86 -12.85 -0.96
C LEU A 235 -2.31 -13.00 -1.41
N GLN A 236 -3.24 -12.65 -0.54
CA GLN A 236 -4.62 -12.44 -0.95
C GLN A 236 -4.77 -11.01 -1.48
N LEU A 237 -5.52 -10.85 -2.54
CA LEU A 237 -5.54 -9.61 -3.32
C LEU A 237 -6.95 -9.29 -3.80
N GLN A 238 -7.40 -8.06 -3.60
CA GLN A 238 -8.53 -7.46 -4.31
C GLN A 238 -8.01 -6.33 -5.19
N ASP A 239 -8.09 -6.51 -6.49
CA ASP A 239 -7.70 -5.52 -7.50
C ASP A 239 -8.73 -5.45 -8.62
N TYR A 240 -9.95 -5.01 -8.30
CA TYR A 240 -11.01 -4.71 -9.26
C TYR A 240 -10.87 -3.25 -9.71
N TYR A 241 -9.89 -2.96 -10.58
CA TYR A 241 -9.55 -1.59 -10.97
C TYR A 241 -10.39 -1.04 -12.13
N SER A 242 -10.87 -1.90 -13.06
CA SER A 242 -11.75 -1.53 -14.17
C SER A 242 -13.20 -1.72 -13.74
N VAL A 243 -13.79 -0.69 -13.14
CA VAL A 243 -15.07 -0.81 -12.42
C VAL A 243 -16.25 -0.70 -13.39
N GLY A 244 -16.80 -1.86 -13.75
CA GLY A 244 -18.05 -1.97 -14.53
C GLY A 244 -19.31 -1.95 -13.66
N ASN A 245 -19.18 -2.31 -12.37
CA ASN A 245 -20.26 -2.37 -11.40
C ASN A 245 -19.80 -1.74 -10.08
N LYS A 246 -20.37 -0.59 -9.73
CA LYS A 246 -20.07 0.18 -8.51
C LYS A 246 -20.35 -0.62 -7.23
N GLU A 247 -21.55 -1.18 -7.14
CA GLU A 247 -21.99 -1.95 -5.97
C GLU A 247 -21.14 -3.20 -5.80
N GLY A 248 -20.79 -3.86 -6.91
CA GLY A 248 -19.88 -5.01 -6.92
C GLY A 248 -18.47 -4.64 -6.45
N LYS A 249 -17.95 -3.46 -6.84
CA LYS A 249 -16.65 -2.97 -6.35
C LYS A 249 -16.67 -2.71 -4.84
N ILE A 250 -17.69 -2.01 -4.35
CA ILE A 250 -17.85 -1.75 -2.92
C ILE A 250 -17.95 -3.07 -2.13
N ALA A 251 -18.80 -3.99 -2.58
CA ALA A 251 -18.94 -5.30 -1.94
C ALA A 251 -17.60 -6.07 -1.92
N SER A 252 -16.83 -6.03 -3.01
CA SER A 252 -15.51 -6.65 -3.08
C SER A 252 -14.54 -6.07 -2.06
N ILE A 253 -14.53 -4.74 -1.88
CA ILE A 253 -13.68 -4.04 -0.89
C ILE A 253 -14.05 -4.46 0.53
N LEU A 254 -15.34 -4.44 0.88
CA LEU A 254 -15.81 -4.74 2.24
C LEU A 254 -15.63 -6.22 2.59
N ASN A 255 -16.03 -7.14 1.71
CA ASN A 255 -15.82 -8.58 1.90
C ASN A 255 -14.33 -8.92 2.02
N PHE A 256 -13.47 -8.20 1.30
CA PHE A 256 -12.03 -8.40 1.40
C PHE A 256 -11.47 -7.88 2.73
N ALA A 257 -12.02 -6.82 3.30
CA ALA A 257 -11.63 -6.34 4.63
C ALA A 257 -11.92 -7.41 5.70
N ASP A 258 -13.06 -8.11 5.61
CA ASP A 258 -13.39 -9.24 6.48
C ASP A 258 -12.45 -10.43 6.27
N LEU A 259 -12.16 -10.76 5.01
CA LEU A 259 -11.21 -11.82 4.68
C LEU A 259 -9.82 -11.52 5.28
N ALA A 260 -9.35 -10.29 5.14
CA ALA A 260 -8.05 -9.86 5.67
C ALA A 260 -8.02 -9.96 7.19
N ALA A 261 -9.09 -9.52 7.88
CA ALA A 261 -9.20 -9.59 9.33
C ALA A 261 -9.20 -11.02 9.87
N GLY A 262 -9.71 -11.97 9.10
CA GLY A 262 -9.70 -13.41 9.41
C GLY A 262 -8.45 -14.16 8.93
N ALA A 263 -7.52 -13.49 8.24
CA ALA A 263 -6.34 -14.16 7.68
C ALA A 263 -5.37 -14.62 8.79
N GLU A 264 -4.69 -15.74 8.57
CA GLU A 264 -3.67 -16.24 9.49
C GLU A 264 -2.37 -15.43 9.42
N PRO A 265 -1.58 -15.34 10.52
CA PRO A 265 -0.25 -14.73 10.47
C PRO A 265 0.60 -15.31 9.35
N GLY A 266 1.26 -14.43 8.59
CA GLY A 266 2.05 -14.80 7.42
C GLY A 266 1.28 -14.81 6.09
N VAL A 267 -0.04 -14.75 6.10
CA VAL A 267 -0.84 -14.42 4.92
C VAL A 267 -0.90 -12.91 4.78
N TRP A 268 -0.37 -12.39 3.68
CA TRP A 268 -0.39 -10.96 3.39
C TRP A 268 -1.63 -10.60 2.57
N THR A 269 -2.15 -9.40 2.76
CA THR A 269 -3.39 -8.97 2.11
C THR A 269 -3.25 -7.55 1.55
N ILE A 270 -3.74 -7.35 0.32
CA ILE A 270 -3.79 -6.03 -0.34
C ILE A 270 -5.18 -5.80 -0.91
N ASN A 271 -5.79 -4.68 -0.53
CA ASN A 271 -7.13 -4.29 -0.92
C ASN A 271 -7.11 -2.92 -1.62
N HIS A 272 -7.54 -2.85 -2.86
CA HIS A 272 -7.61 -1.62 -3.63
C HIS A 272 -8.97 -0.96 -3.51
N THR A 273 -9.07 0.23 -2.89
CA THR A 273 -10.21 1.13 -3.12
C THR A 273 -10.04 1.87 -4.44
N SER A 274 -8.83 1.95 -4.95
CA SER A 274 -8.45 2.57 -6.21
C SER A 274 -9.08 1.90 -7.44
N GLY A 275 -9.13 2.63 -8.54
CA GLY A 275 -9.64 2.17 -9.83
C GLY A 275 -10.25 3.31 -10.64
N TYR A 276 -10.92 2.94 -11.73
CA TYR A 276 -11.61 3.92 -12.58
C TYR A 276 -12.97 3.39 -13.06
N VAL A 277 -13.90 4.30 -13.32
CA VAL A 277 -15.23 4.01 -13.88
C VAL A 277 -15.26 4.47 -15.34
N GLY A 278 -15.61 3.57 -16.25
CA GLY A 278 -15.75 3.89 -17.68
C GLY A 278 -14.42 3.95 -18.43
N LYS A 279 -13.86 5.15 -18.70
CA LYS A 279 -12.66 5.29 -19.54
C LYS A 279 -11.38 5.31 -18.71
N ILE A 280 -10.43 4.46 -19.09
CA ILE A 280 -9.08 4.45 -18.52
C ILE A 280 -8.38 5.82 -18.66
N GLY A 281 -7.68 6.27 -17.63
CA GLY A 281 -6.87 7.50 -17.65
C GLY A 281 -7.67 8.79 -17.54
N SER A 282 -8.98 8.74 -17.34
CA SER A 282 -9.79 9.92 -17.05
C SER A 282 -9.70 10.30 -15.59
N ASP A 283 -9.22 11.50 -15.28
CA ASP A 283 -9.17 12.04 -13.91
C ASP A 283 -10.56 12.06 -13.24
N LEU A 284 -11.61 12.39 -14.01
CA LEU A 284 -12.99 12.35 -13.51
C LEU A 284 -13.42 10.94 -13.11
N SER A 285 -13.05 9.93 -13.88
CA SER A 285 -13.43 8.55 -13.60
C SER A 285 -12.70 7.97 -12.37
N ILE A 286 -11.47 8.40 -12.13
CA ILE A 286 -10.69 8.05 -10.92
C ILE A 286 -11.33 8.71 -9.69
N LYS A 287 -11.67 10.01 -9.76
CA LYS A 287 -12.34 10.73 -8.67
C LYS A 287 -13.72 10.16 -8.35
N GLN A 288 -14.49 9.81 -9.36
CA GLN A 288 -15.80 9.17 -9.16
C GLN A 288 -15.66 7.82 -8.46
N ASN A 289 -14.66 7.03 -8.82
CA ASN A 289 -14.37 5.77 -8.15
C ASN A 289 -13.94 6.00 -6.68
N ALA A 290 -13.05 6.96 -6.44
CA ALA A 290 -12.57 7.30 -5.10
C ALA A 290 -13.70 7.77 -4.18
N GLU A 291 -14.59 8.68 -4.66
CA GLU A 291 -15.78 9.13 -3.96
C GLU A 291 -16.63 7.96 -3.44
N ASN A 292 -16.86 6.96 -4.30
CA ASN A 292 -17.71 5.82 -3.94
C ASN A 292 -17.05 4.90 -2.92
N ASN A 293 -15.78 4.60 -3.12
CA ASN A 293 -15.10 3.52 -2.42
C ASN A 293 -14.46 3.96 -1.11
N ASN A 294 -13.87 5.18 -1.06
CA ASN A 294 -13.23 5.66 0.15
C ASN A 294 -14.25 5.85 1.27
N ILE A 295 -15.41 6.47 0.98
CA ILE A 295 -16.47 6.64 1.99
C ILE A 295 -17.09 5.30 2.41
N ALA A 296 -17.25 4.34 1.48
CA ALA A 296 -17.82 3.05 1.80
C ALA A 296 -16.93 2.29 2.81
N LEU A 297 -15.62 2.25 2.57
CA LEU A 297 -14.70 1.59 3.49
C LEU A 297 -14.54 2.38 4.80
N TYR A 298 -14.48 3.73 4.74
CA TYR A 298 -14.47 4.56 5.94
C TYR A 298 -15.66 4.27 6.86
N ASN A 299 -16.90 4.29 6.33
CA ASN A 299 -18.09 4.00 7.09
C ASN A 299 -18.09 2.59 7.69
N TYR A 300 -17.52 1.62 6.94
CA TYR A 300 -17.40 0.25 7.41
C TYR A 300 -16.41 0.13 8.59
N LEU A 301 -15.24 0.74 8.50
CA LEU A 301 -14.21 0.69 9.55
C LEU A 301 -14.62 1.46 10.81
N THR A 302 -15.46 2.50 10.68
CA THR A 302 -15.93 3.32 11.81
C THR A 302 -17.27 2.87 12.36
N GLY A 303 -17.97 1.97 11.65
CA GLY A 303 -19.27 1.44 12.03
C GLY A 303 -19.21 0.34 13.10
N SER A 304 -20.41 -0.08 13.55
CA SER A 304 -20.55 -1.17 14.54
C SER A 304 -20.24 -2.56 13.98
N SER A 305 -20.31 -2.72 12.65
CA SER A 305 -20.02 -3.99 11.95
C SER A 305 -18.59 -4.08 11.44
N LYS A 306 -17.66 -3.27 11.96
CA LYS A 306 -16.26 -3.27 11.54
C LYS A 306 -15.61 -4.64 11.83
N PRO A 307 -14.62 -5.05 11.02
CA PRO A 307 -13.91 -6.29 11.23
C PRO A 307 -13.09 -6.26 12.52
N CYS A 308 -12.92 -7.43 13.14
CA CYS A 308 -12.10 -7.61 14.35
C CYS A 308 -10.72 -8.16 13.98
N GLY A 309 -9.95 -7.40 13.26
CA GLY A 309 -8.62 -7.77 12.80
C GLY A 309 -8.04 -6.75 11.84
N GLY A 310 -6.78 -6.94 11.45
CA GLY A 310 -6.12 -6.08 10.49
C GLY A 310 -6.72 -6.24 9.09
N THR A 311 -6.93 -5.13 8.41
CA THR A 311 -7.51 -5.11 7.06
C THR A 311 -6.48 -5.22 5.95
N GLY A 312 -5.20 -5.45 6.31
CA GLY A 312 -4.10 -5.50 5.38
C GLY A 312 -3.71 -4.14 4.81
N ILE A 313 -3.01 -4.15 3.69
CA ILE A 313 -2.61 -2.93 2.99
C ILE A 313 -3.80 -2.43 2.17
N ILE A 314 -4.23 -1.19 2.42
CA ILE A 314 -5.30 -0.53 1.68
C ILE A 314 -4.69 0.47 0.71
N LEU A 315 -4.85 0.25 -0.60
CA LEU A 315 -4.36 1.18 -1.63
C LEU A 315 -5.50 2.06 -2.14
N LEU A 316 -5.43 3.35 -1.81
CA LEU A 316 -6.46 4.32 -2.16
C LEU A 316 -5.99 5.36 -3.18
N ASP A 317 -6.96 5.98 -3.86
CA ASP A 317 -6.74 7.15 -4.71
C ASP A 317 -7.08 8.43 -3.93
N HIS A 318 -6.38 9.53 -4.27
CA HIS A 318 -6.57 10.87 -3.71
C HIS A 318 -6.54 10.94 -2.18
N ALA A 319 -5.55 10.26 -1.57
CA ALA A 319 -5.29 10.39 -0.14
C ALA A 319 -5.13 11.86 0.27
N GLY A 320 -5.68 12.24 1.43
CA GLY A 320 -5.60 13.58 1.98
C GLY A 320 -6.56 14.61 1.38
N ILE A 321 -7.37 14.23 0.39
CA ILE A 321 -8.30 15.14 -0.27
C ILE A 321 -9.74 14.83 0.16
N HIS A 322 -10.41 15.82 0.78
CA HIS A 322 -11.83 15.69 1.15
C HIS A 322 -12.73 15.78 -0.06
N SER A 323 -12.55 16.83 -0.88
CA SER A 323 -13.34 17.06 -2.09
C SER A 323 -12.49 17.62 -3.23
N SER A 324 -12.89 17.36 -4.47
CA SER A 324 -12.24 17.88 -5.67
C SER A 324 -13.25 18.09 -6.80
N GLY A 325 -13.56 19.36 -7.11
CA GLY A 325 -14.62 19.71 -8.04
C GLY A 325 -15.98 19.24 -7.51
N PRO A 326 -16.76 18.47 -8.29
CA PRO A 326 -18.07 17.98 -7.85
C PRO A 326 -18.01 16.69 -6.98
N PHE A 327 -16.82 16.16 -6.67
CA PHE A 327 -16.64 14.88 -5.99
C PHE A 327 -16.26 15.07 -4.52
N ASP A 328 -16.95 14.38 -3.62
CA ASP A 328 -16.62 14.24 -2.21
C ASP A 328 -15.80 12.94 -2.02
N ILE A 329 -14.48 13.06 -2.05
CA ILE A 329 -13.52 11.95 -2.17
C ILE A 329 -13.27 11.24 -0.84
N TYR A 330 -13.38 11.96 0.29
CA TYR A 330 -13.13 11.43 1.66
C TYR A 330 -11.75 10.78 1.86
N GLY A 331 -10.79 11.14 1.03
CA GLY A 331 -9.42 10.63 1.11
C GLY A 331 -8.63 11.14 2.31
N ASP A 332 -9.13 12.17 2.99
CA ASP A 332 -8.60 12.70 4.25
C ASP A 332 -9.07 11.89 5.47
N LEU A 333 -10.20 11.21 5.37
CA LEU A 333 -10.80 10.46 6.48
C LEU A 333 -10.36 8.98 6.49
N LEU A 334 -10.30 8.34 5.34
CA LEU A 334 -10.05 6.90 5.25
C LEU A 334 -8.68 6.48 5.80
N PRO A 335 -7.56 7.17 5.54
CA PRO A 335 -6.27 6.77 6.10
C PRO A 335 -6.26 6.72 7.63
N GLN A 336 -6.88 7.69 8.29
CA GLN A 336 -6.98 7.70 9.75
C GLN A 336 -7.83 6.55 10.28
N ALA A 337 -8.96 6.23 9.62
CA ALA A 337 -9.79 5.09 10.00
C ALA A 337 -9.04 3.74 9.85
N VAL A 338 -8.19 3.61 8.83
CA VAL A 338 -7.32 2.44 8.65
C VAL A 338 -6.27 2.35 9.76
N ILE A 339 -5.65 3.49 10.14
CA ILE A 339 -4.71 3.54 11.27
C ILE A 339 -5.39 3.16 12.58
N ASP A 340 -6.53 3.80 12.88
CA ASP A 340 -7.28 3.60 14.12
C ASP A 340 -7.75 2.14 14.30
N ASN A 341 -7.96 1.44 13.19
CA ASN A 341 -8.35 0.04 13.24
C ASN A 341 -7.29 -0.83 13.95
N ASN A 342 -5.98 -0.51 13.86
CA ASN A 342 -4.92 -1.25 14.56
C ASN A 342 -5.02 -1.16 16.09
N PHE A 343 -5.72 -0.16 16.62
CA PHE A 343 -5.90 0.08 18.05
C PHE A 343 -7.29 -0.34 18.55
N ALA A 344 -8.12 -0.87 17.66
CA ALA A 344 -9.51 -1.22 17.96
C ALA A 344 -9.71 -2.69 18.34
N PHE A 345 -8.70 -3.55 18.20
CA PHE A 345 -8.71 -4.98 18.52
C PHE A 345 -7.32 -5.43 19.01
N PRO A 346 -7.21 -6.56 19.72
CA PRO A 346 -5.93 -7.15 20.07
C PRO A 346 -5.16 -7.58 18.82
N LEU A 347 -3.91 -7.14 18.71
CA LEU A 347 -3.02 -7.57 17.62
C LEU A 347 -2.54 -9.01 17.88
N ARG A 348 -2.34 -9.77 16.81
CA ARG A 348 -1.71 -11.09 16.89
C ARG A 348 -0.20 -10.92 17.05
N LEU A 349 0.35 -11.50 18.11
CA LEU A 349 1.74 -11.35 18.50
C LEU A 349 2.53 -12.65 18.22
N LYS A 350 3.78 -12.50 17.76
CA LYS A 350 4.67 -13.63 17.53
C LYS A 350 5.17 -14.17 18.87
N GLY A 351 4.96 -15.45 19.09
CA GLY A 351 5.36 -16.14 20.32
C GLY A 351 4.23 -16.32 21.35
N GLU A 352 3.01 -15.92 21.02
CA GLU A 352 1.80 -16.21 21.79
C GLU A 352 1.00 -17.38 21.20
#